data_fd2cdbc7d91ce95925b01e47f83ba918
#
_entry.id   fd2cdbc7d91ce95925b01e47f83ba918
#
_cell.length_a   1.000
_cell.length_b   1.000
_cell.length_c   1.000
_cell.angle_alpha   90.00
_cell.angle_beta   90.00
_cell.angle_gamma   90.00
#
_symmetry.space_group_name_H-M   'P 1'
#
loop_
_entity.id
_entity.type
_entity.pdbx_description
1 polymer ?
#
loop_
_entity_poly.entity_id
_entity_poly.type
_entity_poly.pdbx_seq_one_letter_code
_entity_poly.pdbx_strand_id
1 'polypeptide(L)'
;MTTVSVVCGGVGAARFLRALAGVHAAHRTIGVVNTGDDTVMHGLSISPDIDTITYTLAGAIDPERGWGLRDETWRAMEALGRFVPMRPDGSSAAPTWFNLGDQDLATHFYRTARLREGATLTEVTAEIATAWGVPQQLVPMSDHRVTTMVTLRDEGIEVPFQEYFVQRHHSVAVAGVRFDGAEVARPTSAALSAISDSEIVVIAPSNPLVSIAPIRALAGVDAVLSARRDSVVAISPIVGGEALKGPADRMLEELGHEASVVGVARLYAEIAATLVIDPIDVHFARAVEAAGMRVVITPSVMSTPDIGQELARQTLAAAR
;
A
#
# COMPACT_ATOMS: atom_id res chain seq x y z
N MET A 1 -27.06 -1.46 4.48
CA MET A 1 -25.96 -1.96 3.60
C MET A 1 -24.64 -1.59 4.26
N THR A 2 -23.78 -2.58 4.48
CA THR A 2 -22.52 -2.48 5.24
C THR A 2 -21.54 -1.49 4.61
N THR A 3 -20.86 -0.69 5.43
CA THR A 3 -19.73 0.15 5.01
C THR A 3 -18.42 -0.59 5.32
N VAL A 4 -17.48 -0.53 4.38
CA VAL A 4 -16.18 -1.23 4.48
C VAL A 4 -15.05 -0.22 4.28
N SER A 5 -14.14 -0.15 5.22
CA SER A 5 -12.86 0.53 5.02
C SER A 5 -11.74 -0.48 4.80
N VAL A 6 -10.82 -0.14 3.93
CA VAL A 6 -9.65 -0.99 3.60
C VAL A 6 -8.38 -0.17 3.86
N VAL A 7 -7.62 -0.57 4.85
CA VAL A 7 -6.28 -0.05 5.12
C VAL A 7 -5.31 -0.71 4.14
N CYS A 8 -4.66 0.07 3.29
CA CYS A 8 -4.09 -0.47 2.07
C CYS A 8 -2.87 0.30 1.53
N GLY A 9 -2.02 -0.41 0.79
CA GLY A 9 -0.92 0.10 -0.02
C GLY A 9 -0.43 -0.97 -1.00
N GLY A 10 0.07 -0.55 -2.15
CA GLY A 10 0.66 -1.43 -3.14
C GLY A 10 -0.29 -2.29 -3.98
N VAL A 11 0.31 -3.16 -4.78
CA VAL A 11 -0.36 -3.96 -5.82
C VAL A 11 -1.34 -4.99 -5.23
N GLY A 12 -0.98 -5.61 -4.10
CA GLY A 12 -1.86 -6.60 -3.43
C GLY A 12 -3.17 -5.99 -3.00
N ALA A 13 -3.12 -4.81 -2.38
CA ALA A 13 -4.29 -4.05 -1.97
C ALA A 13 -5.13 -3.59 -3.16
N ALA A 14 -4.50 -3.10 -4.23
CA ALA A 14 -5.20 -2.68 -5.43
C ALA A 14 -6.02 -3.82 -6.05
N ARG A 15 -5.44 -5.03 -6.13
CA ARG A 15 -6.13 -6.24 -6.59
C ARG A 15 -7.28 -6.63 -5.68
N PHE A 16 -7.08 -6.55 -4.36
CA PHE A 16 -8.14 -6.85 -3.39
C PHE A 16 -9.30 -5.86 -3.50
N LEU A 17 -9.05 -4.55 -3.58
CA LEU A 17 -10.07 -3.52 -3.76
C LEU A 17 -10.87 -3.73 -5.07
N ARG A 18 -10.22 -4.12 -6.15
CA ARG A 18 -10.89 -4.48 -7.40
C ARG A 18 -11.77 -5.73 -7.24
N ALA A 19 -11.28 -6.75 -6.55
CA ALA A 19 -12.05 -7.96 -6.26
C ALA A 19 -13.26 -7.66 -5.37
N LEU A 20 -13.06 -6.83 -4.34
CA LEU A 20 -14.12 -6.38 -3.43
C LEU A 20 -15.23 -5.63 -4.19
N ALA A 21 -14.90 -4.81 -5.18
CA ALA A 21 -15.88 -4.10 -6.02
C ALA A 21 -16.79 -5.05 -6.82
N GLY A 22 -16.37 -6.29 -7.06
CA GLY A 22 -17.20 -7.32 -7.71
C GLY A 22 -18.24 -7.98 -6.81
N VAL A 23 -18.15 -7.78 -5.48
CA VAL A 23 -19.02 -8.46 -4.49
C VAL A 23 -19.64 -7.49 -3.47
N HIS A 24 -19.15 -6.28 -3.40
CA HIS A 24 -19.62 -5.23 -2.49
C HIS A 24 -19.85 -3.92 -3.23
N ALA A 25 -20.80 -3.11 -2.76
CA ALA A 25 -21.13 -1.84 -3.39
C ALA A 25 -19.94 -0.87 -3.31
N ALA A 26 -19.41 -0.49 -4.46
CA ALA A 26 -18.19 0.31 -4.57
C ALA A 26 -18.26 1.64 -3.81
N HIS A 27 -19.41 2.36 -3.88
CA HIS A 27 -19.65 3.62 -3.16
C HIS A 27 -19.72 3.49 -1.63
N ARG A 28 -19.66 2.27 -1.09
CA ARG A 28 -19.57 1.97 0.35
C ARG A 28 -18.22 1.39 0.75
N THR A 29 -17.26 1.45 -0.16
CA THR A 29 -15.89 1.05 0.07
C THR A 29 -15.00 2.28 0.14
N ILE A 30 -14.22 2.40 1.21
CA ILE A 30 -13.28 3.48 1.43
C ILE A 30 -11.88 2.86 1.54
N GLY A 31 -10.98 3.21 0.62
CA GLY A 31 -9.58 2.84 0.70
C GLY A 31 -8.79 3.90 1.48
N VAL A 32 -8.24 3.55 2.64
CA VAL A 32 -7.28 4.38 3.37
C VAL A 32 -5.89 3.99 2.89
N VAL A 33 -5.29 4.87 2.08
CA VAL A 33 -4.12 4.54 1.28
C VAL A 33 -2.84 5.06 1.93
N ASN A 34 -1.82 4.21 1.97
CA ASN A 34 -0.47 4.58 2.36
C ASN A 34 0.09 5.69 1.46
N THR A 35 0.70 6.70 2.07
CA THR A 35 1.44 7.78 1.42
C THR A 35 2.88 7.88 1.94
N GLY A 36 3.33 6.89 2.71
CA GLY A 36 4.70 6.81 3.22
C GLY A 36 5.75 6.61 2.11
N ASP A 37 5.31 6.21 0.94
CA ASP A 37 6.14 5.97 -0.24
C ASP A 37 6.09 7.13 -1.25
N ASP A 38 5.33 8.20 -0.95
CA ASP A 38 5.22 9.39 -1.77
C ASP A 38 6.60 10.05 -1.94
N THR A 39 6.88 10.48 -3.15
CA THR A 39 8.18 11.05 -3.48
C THR A 39 8.05 12.26 -4.40
N VAL A 40 9.14 13.03 -4.52
CA VAL A 40 9.26 14.12 -5.48
C VAL A 40 10.39 13.80 -6.45
N MET A 41 10.04 13.63 -7.72
CA MET A 41 11.02 13.42 -8.79
C MET A 41 10.77 14.40 -9.93
N HIS A 42 11.85 14.96 -10.49
CA HIS A 42 11.75 15.99 -11.55
C HIS A 42 10.88 17.19 -11.13
N GLY A 43 10.75 17.45 -9.82
CA GLY A 43 9.85 18.47 -9.27
C GLY A 43 8.37 18.10 -9.31
N LEU A 44 8.03 16.84 -9.63
CA LEU A 44 6.69 16.30 -9.66
C LEU A 44 6.39 15.50 -8.38
N SER A 45 5.21 15.70 -7.81
CA SER A 45 4.70 14.91 -6.69
C SER A 45 4.13 13.59 -7.21
N ILE A 46 4.67 12.49 -6.73
CA ILE A 46 4.34 11.13 -7.14
C ILE A 46 3.83 10.37 -5.93
N SER A 47 2.67 9.74 -6.04
CA SER A 47 2.02 8.94 -4.98
C SER A 47 1.79 7.52 -5.48
N PRO A 48 2.81 6.64 -5.43
CA PRO A 48 2.80 5.34 -6.12
C PRO A 48 1.65 4.42 -5.71
N ASP A 49 1.30 4.39 -4.42
CA ASP A 49 0.23 3.52 -3.92
C ASP A 49 -1.16 4.05 -4.33
N ILE A 50 -1.39 5.36 -4.26
CA ILE A 50 -2.63 6.00 -4.73
C ILE A 50 -2.80 5.75 -6.23
N ASP A 51 -1.74 5.93 -7.03
CA ASP A 51 -1.77 5.77 -8.47
C ASP A 51 -2.03 4.32 -8.87
N THR A 52 -1.30 3.38 -8.27
CA THR A 52 -1.50 1.93 -8.50
C THR A 52 -2.93 1.50 -8.19
N ILE A 53 -3.51 1.96 -7.08
CA ILE A 53 -4.88 1.65 -6.69
C ILE A 53 -5.87 2.30 -7.67
N THR A 54 -5.70 3.57 -7.98
CA THR A 54 -6.56 4.32 -8.90
C THR A 54 -6.58 3.67 -10.27
N TYR A 55 -5.42 3.39 -10.86
CA TYR A 55 -5.31 2.78 -12.18
C TYR A 55 -5.84 1.35 -12.22
N THR A 56 -5.67 0.59 -11.12
CA THR A 56 -6.24 -0.76 -11.01
C THR A 56 -7.76 -0.72 -10.98
N LEU A 57 -8.35 0.18 -10.20
CA LEU A 57 -9.81 0.31 -10.08
C LEU A 57 -10.44 0.87 -11.36
N ALA A 58 -9.75 1.76 -12.06
CA ALA A 58 -10.14 2.26 -13.37
C ALA A 58 -9.97 1.23 -14.52
N GLY A 59 -9.32 0.08 -14.25
CA GLY A 59 -9.03 -0.92 -15.28
C GLY A 59 -7.95 -0.50 -16.28
N ALA A 60 -7.18 0.55 -15.96
CA ALA A 60 -6.17 1.16 -16.82
C ALA A 60 -4.73 0.70 -16.51
N ILE A 61 -4.52 -0.01 -15.40
CA ILE A 61 -3.20 -0.52 -15.00
C ILE A 61 -2.63 -1.47 -16.04
N ASP A 62 -1.30 -1.46 -16.21
CA ASP A 62 -0.62 -2.49 -16.98
C ASP A 62 -0.68 -3.84 -16.24
N PRO A 63 -1.28 -4.87 -16.84
CA PRO A 63 -1.51 -6.14 -16.15
C PRO A 63 -0.26 -6.98 -15.92
N GLU A 64 0.78 -6.78 -16.74
CA GLU A 64 2.04 -7.54 -16.66
C GLU A 64 2.95 -6.95 -15.58
N ARG A 65 3.16 -5.66 -15.61
CA ARG A 65 3.96 -4.95 -14.61
C ARG A 65 3.24 -4.89 -13.26
N GLY A 66 1.93 -4.64 -13.28
CA GLY A 66 1.11 -4.40 -12.09
C GLY A 66 1.31 -3.00 -11.50
N TRP A 67 1.93 -2.08 -12.24
CA TRP A 67 2.09 -0.66 -11.97
C TRP A 67 2.16 0.12 -13.30
N GLY A 68 1.94 1.43 -13.24
CA GLY A 68 1.87 2.28 -14.42
C GLY A 68 0.63 2.01 -15.28
N LEU A 69 0.53 2.68 -16.41
CA LEU A 69 -0.63 2.60 -17.30
C LEU A 69 -0.35 1.67 -18.48
N ARG A 70 -1.42 1.01 -18.96
CA ARG A 70 -1.33 0.19 -20.16
C ARG A 70 -0.99 1.08 -21.37
N ASP A 71 -0.20 0.55 -22.27
CA ASP A 71 0.16 1.18 -23.56
C ASP A 71 0.90 2.53 -23.41
N GLU A 72 1.45 2.86 -22.25
CA GLU A 72 2.29 4.03 -22.05
C GLU A 72 3.69 3.85 -22.66
N THR A 73 4.37 4.95 -22.97
CA THR A 73 5.72 4.95 -23.48
C THR A 73 6.72 5.61 -22.51
N TRP A 74 7.99 5.29 -22.68
CA TRP A 74 9.10 5.82 -21.87
C TRP A 74 9.88 6.93 -22.55
N ARG A 75 9.36 7.52 -23.63
CA ARG A 75 10.08 8.49 -24.48
C ARG A 75 10.60 9.69 -23.73
N ALA A 76 9.87 10.18 -22.73
CA ALA A 76 10.33 11.29 -21.89
C ALA A 76 11.56 10.88 -21.06
N MET A 77 11.54 9.70 -20.45
CA MET A 77 12.65 9.18 -19.66
C MET A 77 13.88 8.85 -20.51
N GLU A 78 13.67 8.27 -21.70
CA GLU A 78 14.74 8.04 -22.68
C GLU A 78 15.39 9.36 -23.13
N ALA A 79 14.57 10.38 -23.42
CA ALA A 79 15.07 11.70 -23.78
C ALA A 79 15.85 12.35 -22.64
N LEU A 80 15.38 12.19 -21.39
CA LEU A 80 16.03 12.69 -20.19
C LEU A 80 17.41 12.05 -19.96
N GLY A 81 17.59 10.81 -20.38
CA GLY A 81 18.85 10.08 -20.32
C GLY A 81 20.02 10.81 -21.03
N ARG A 82 19.73 11.68 -22.01
CA ARG A 82 20.76 12.47 -22.71
C ARG A 82 21.48 13.45 -21.77
N PHE A 83 20.85 13.88 -20.71
CA PHE A 83 21.40 14.86 -19.77
C PHE A 83 22.24 14.22 -18.66
N VAL A 84 22.11 12.90 -18.47
CA VAL A 84 22.84 12.17 -17.41
C VAL A 84 24.35 12.38 -17.49
N PRO A 85 25.02 12.27 -18.67
CA PRO A 85 26.45 12.51 -18.77
C PRO A 85 26.89 13.96 -18.56
N MET A 86 25.94 14.91 -18.64
CA MET A 86 26.21 16.34 -18.50
C MET A 86 26.07 16.85 -17.06
N ARG A 87 25.63 15.98 -16.14
CA ARG A 87 25.41 16.39 -14.75
C ARG A 87 26.76 16.69 -14.07
N PRO A 88 26.86 17.81 -13.33
CA PRO A 88 27.99 18.02 -12.44
C PRO A 88 27.98 16.98 -11.29
N ASP A 89 29.14 16.75 -10.71
CA ASP A 89 29.26 15.88 -9.53
C ASP A 89 28.32 16.33 -8.42
N GLY A 90 27.64 15.37 -7.79
CA GLY A 90 26.66 15.63 -6.72
C GLY A 90 25.28 16.13 -7.20
N SER A 91 25.07 16.33 -8.51
CA SER A 91 23.74 16.72 -9.02
C SER A 91 22.76 15.56 -9.01
N SER A 92 21.57 15.78 -8.48
CA SER A 92 20.42 14.87 -8.56
C SER A 92 19.52 15.10 -9.79
N ALA A 93 19.91 15.98 -10.72
CA ALA A 93 19.14 16.24 -11.93
C ALA A 93 19.03 14.98 -12.80
N ALA A 94 17.91 14.83 -13.50
CA ALA A 94 17.65 13.71 -14.41
C ALA A 94 17.85 12.31 -13.78
N PRO A 95 17.23 11.98 -12.64
CA PRO A 95 17.24 10.62 -12.15
C PRO A 95 16.41 9.74 -13.11
N THR A 96 17.06 8.77 -13.75
CA THR A 96 16.42 7.88 -14.75
C THR A 96 16.11 6.49 -14.19
N TRP A 97 16.41 6.25 -12.93
CA TRP A 97 16.16 4.97 -12.26
C TRP A 97 14.68 4.71 -11.92
N PHE A 98 13.87 5.78 -11.83
CA PHE A 98 12.44 5.67 -11.64
C PHE A 98 11.73 5.97 -12.96
N ASN A 99 11.15 4.95 -13.56
CA ASN A 99 10.46 5.10 -14.83
C ASN A 99 9.09 5.75 -14.64
N LEU A 100 8.87 6.86 -15.33
CA LEU A 100 7.60 7.56 -15.46
C LEU A 100 7.10 7.44 -16.89
N GLY A 101 5.95 6.82 -17.08
CA GLY A 101 5.30 6.72 -18.38
C GLY A 101 4.75 8.07 -18.83
N ASP A 102 4.59 8.26 -20.14
CA ASP A 102 4.07 9.51 -20.71
C ASP A 102 2.64 9.82 -20.27
N GLN A 103 1.80 8.79 -20.09
CA GLN A 103 0.43 8.96 -19.61
C GLN A 103 0.41 9.18 -18.08
N ASP A 104 1.26 8.47 -17.34
CA ASP A 104 1.39 8.61 -15.89
C ASP A 104 1.90 10.03 -15.51
N LEU A 105 2.81 10.59 -16.33
CA LEU A 105 3.25 11.98 -16.17
C LEU A 105 2.08 12.98 -16.13
N ALA A 106 0.98 12.74 -16.87
CA ALA A 106 -0.17 13.64 -16.86
C ALA A 106 -0.83 13.70 -15.46
N THR A 107 -0.95 12.55 -14.77
CA THR A 107 -1.43 12.49 -13.38
C THR A 107 -0.49 13.25 -12.43
N HIS A 108 0.82 13.10 -12.61
CA HIS A 108 1.80 13.79 -11.77
C HIS A 108 1.83 15.29 -12.02
N PHE A 109 1.68 15.74 -13.26
CA PHE A 109 1.54 17.16 -13.59
C PHE A 109 0.32 17.76 -12.92
N TYR A 110 -0.84 17.11 -13.03
CA TYR A 110 -2.08 17.57 -12.40
C TYR A 110 -1.92 17.65 -10.89
N ARG A 111 -1.52 16.55 -10.25
CA ARG A 111 -1.29 16.50 -8.79
C ARG A 111 -0.35 17.60 -8.33
N THR A 112 0.78 17.76 -9.01
CA THR A 112 1.78 18.76 -8.63
C THR A 112 1.25 20.18 -8.75
N ALA A 113 0.52 20.49 -9.83
CA ALA A 113 -0.08 21.81 -10.02
C ALA A 113 -1.09 22.12 -8.92
N ARG A 114 -2.01 21.20 -8.62
CA ARG A 114 -3.03 21.36 -7.59
C ARG A 114 -2.45 21.55 -6.18
N LEU A 115 -1.45 20.73 -5.82
CA LEU A 115 -0.75 20.87 -4.53
C LEU A 115 -0.04 22.23 -4.42
N ARG A 116 0.55 22.74 -5.51
CA ARG A 116 1.16 24.08 -5.55
C ARG A 116 0.14 25.22 -5.45
N GLU A 117 -1.08 25.01 -5.90
CA GLU A 117 -2.21 25.93 -5.73
C GLU A 117 -2.75 25.94 -4.28
N GLY A 118 -2.27 25.03 -3.43
CA GLY A 118 -2.65 24.92 -2.02
C GLY A 118 -3.76 23.90 -1.73
N ALA A 119 -4.13 23.08 -2.72
CA ALA A 119 -5.03 21.95 -2.48
C ALA A 119 -4.36 20.90 -1.59
N THR A 120 -5.14 20.20 -0.77
CA THR A 120 -4.67 19.06 0.02
C THR A 120 -4.49 17.81 -0.85
N LEU A 121 -3.69 16.85 -0.40
CA LEU A 121 -3.56 15.56 -1.09
C LEU A 121 -4.90 14.82 -1.14
N THR A 122 -5.73 14.96 -0.10
CA THR A 122 -7.09 14.41 -0.05
C THR A 122 -7.97 14.94 -1.18
N GLU A 123 -7.99 16.26 -1.39
CA GLU A 123 -8.76 16.88 -2.48
C GLU A 123 -8.27 16.41 -3.84
N VAL A 124 -6.95 16.44 -4.05
CA VAL A 124 -6.35 16.05 -5.33
C VAL A 124 -6.57 14.56 -5.63
N THR A 125 -6.51 13.70 -4.61
CA THR A 125 -6.82 12.27 -4.77
C THR A 125 -8.26 12.04 -5.19
N ALA A 126 -9.21 12.77 -4.61
CA ALA A 126 -10.62 12.69 -4.99
C ALA A 126 -10.87 13.20 -6.43
N GLU A 127 -10.20 14.28 -6.83
CA GLU A 127 -10.25 14.83 -8.20
C GLU A 127 -9.73 13.80 -9.22
N ILE A 128 -8.55 13.20 -8.95
CA ILE A 128 -7.94 12.19 -9.82
C ILE A 128 -8.81 10.94 -9.89
N ALA A 129 -9.27 10.40 -8.75
CA ALA A 129 -10.15 9.24 -8.73
C ALA A 129 -11.44 9.47 -9.52
N THR A 130 -12.03 10.66 -9.42
CA THR A 130 -13.21 11.06 -10.19
C THR A 130 -12.90 11.11 -11.68
N ALA A 131 -11.78 11.72 -12.09
CA ALA A 131 -11.38 11.80 -13.49
C ALA A 131 -11.14 10.42 -14.12
N TRP A 132 -10.66 9.45 -13.32
CA TRP A 132 -10.48 8.06 -13.72
C TRP A 132 -11.76 7.21 -13.61
N GLY A 133 -12.90 7.78 -13.18
CA GLY A 133 -14.18 7.08 -13.03
C GLY A 133 -14.17 6.02 -11.92
N VAL A 134 -13.33 6.17 -10.90
CA VAL A 134 -13.26 5.25 -9.76
C VAL A 134 -14.42 5.53 -8.81
N PRO A 135 -15.33 4.57 -8.59
CA PRO A 135 -16.51 4.78 -7.76
C PRO A 135 -16.26 4.61 -6.25
N GLN A 136 -15.12 4.02 -5.85
CA GLN A 136 -14.71 3.91 -4.46
C GLN A 136 -14.12 5.23 -3.98
N GLN A 137 -14.31 5.54 -2.72
CA GLN A 137 -13.61 6.65 -2.09
C GLN A 137 -12.16 6.23 -1.77
N LEU A 138 -11.20 6.96 -2.29
CA LEU A 138 -9.79 6.81 -1.92
C LEU A 138 -9.36 8.00 -1.06
N VAL A 139 -8.77 7.70 0.09
CA VAL A 139 -8.37 8.70 1.07
C VAL A 139 -6.91 8.48 1.42
N PRO A 140 -6.04 9.47 1.25
CA PRO A 140 -4.67 9.41 1.76
C PRO A 140 -4.65 9.21 3.28
N MET A 141 -3.70 8.46 3.80
CA MET A 141 -3.55 8.29 5.24
C MET A 141 -3.35 9.65 5.95
N SER A 142 -2.67 10.59 5.28
CA SER A 142 -2.36 11.93 5.79
C SER A 142 -2.21 12.93 4.64
N ASP A 143 -2.54 14.20 4.90
CA ASP A 143 -2.18 15.33 4.02
C ASP A 143 -0.78 15.88 4.35
N HIS A 144 -0.19 15.45 5.47
CA HIS A 144 1.19 15.78 5.82
C HIS A 144 2.15 14.78 5.17
N ARG A 145 3.33 15.25 4.86
CA ARG A 145 4.38 14.37 4.34
C ARG A 145 4.85 13.42 5.43
N VAL A 146 4.83 12.14 5.10
CA VAL A 146 5.49 11.06 5.85
C VAL A 146 6.37 10.32 4.85
N THR A 147 7.58 9.96 5.22
CA THR A 147 8.49 9.25 4.33
C THR A 147 8.98 7.98 5.00
N THR A 148 8.73 6.84 4.38
CA THR A 148 9.31 5.56 4.80
C THR A 148 10.81 5.57 4.50
N MET A 149 11.61 5.52 5.57
CA MET A 149 13.07 5.46 5.50
C MET A 149 13.53 4.05 5.84
N VAL A 150 14.47 3.54 5.05
CA VAL A 150 15.07 2.21 5.19
C VAL A 150 16.54 2.37 5.53
N THR A 151 16.97 1.76 6.63
CA THR A 151 18.39 1.68 7.01
C THR A 151 19.02 0.48 6.30
N LEU A 152 20.00 0.72 5.46
CA LEU A 152 20.74 -0.32 4.76
C LEU A 152 21.80 -0.92 5.70
N ARG A 153 21.75 -2.25 5.89
CA ARG A 153 22.57 -2.94 6.91
C ARG A 153 24.06 -2.77 6.71
N ASP A 154 24.54 -2.98 5.50
CA ASP A 154 25.98 -3.01 5.20
C ASP A 154 26.57 -1.59 5.06
N GLU A 155 25.77 -0.64 4.62
CA GLU A 155 26.21 0.74 4.41
C GLU A 155 26.01 1.62 5.66
N GLY A 156 25.08 1.23 6.55
CA GLY A 156 24.73 2.01 7.75
C GLY A 156 24.05 3.35 7.46
N ILE A 157 23.56 3.55 6.23
CA ILE A 157 22.86 4.76 5.80
C ILE A 157 21.37 4.56 5.71
N GLU A 158 20.61 5.64 5.82
CA GLU A 158 19.17 5.66 5.57
C GLU A 158 18.89 6.20 4.17
N VAL A 159 17.98 5.52 3.46
CA VAL A 159 17.48 5.94 2.16
C VAL A 159 15.96 5.92 2.13
N PRO A 160 15.29 6.75 1.31
CA PRO A 160 13.85 6.63 1.10
C PRO A 160 13.49 5.26 0.49
N PHE A 161 12.31 4.75 0.85
CA PHE A 161 11.87 3.42 0.39
C PHE A 161 11.92 3.25 -1.13
N GLN A 162 11.56 4.27 -1.90
CA GLN A 162 11.60 4.21 -3.37
C GLN A 162 13.04 4.04 -3.90
N GLU A 163 14.04 4.65 -3.27
CA GLU A 163 15.44 4.41 -3.62
C GLU A 163 15.85 2.96 -3.35
N TYR A 164 15.52 2.46 -2.16
CA TYR A 164 15.77 1.07 -1.80
C TYR A 164 15.06 0.10 -2.73
N PHE A 165 13.75 0.33 -3.00
CA PHE A 165 12.91 -0.60 -3.73
C PHE A 165 13.16 -0.60 -5.23
N VAL A 166 13.23 0.58 -5.85
CA VAL A 166 13.34 0.74 -7.29
C VAL A 166 14.80 0.86 -7.74
N GLN A 167 15.57 1.80 -7.18
CA GLN A 167 16.93 2.06 -7.65
C GLN A 167 17.89 0.95 -7.28
N ARG A 168 17.77 0.41 -6.05
CA ARG A 168 18.62 -0.67 -5.54
C ARG A 168 18.02 -2.06 -5.71
N HIS A 169 16.86 -2.16 -6.39
CA HIS A 169 16.13 -3.41 -6.66
C HIS A 169 15.89 -4.25 -5.40
N HIS A 170 15.72 -3.57 -4.25
CA HIS A 170 15.59 -4.18 -2.91
C HIS A 170 16.56 -5.33 -2.65
N SER A 171 17.78 -5.27 -3.21
CA SER A 171 18.79 -6.33 -3.14
C SER A 171 19.68 -6.23 -1.90
N VAL A 172 19.69 -5.08 -1.23
CA VAL A 172 20.51 -4.81 -0.03
C VAL A 172 19.74 -5.21 1.23
N ALA A 173 20.45 -5.76 2.22
CA ALA A 173 19.84 -6.14 3.49
C ALA A 173 19.41 -4.90 4.30
N VAL A 174 18.25 -5.02 4.98
CA VAL A 174 17.65 -3.96 5.79
C VAL A 174 17.99 -4.17 7.27
N ALA A 175 18.40 -3.10 7.96
CA ALA A 175 18.65 -3.08 9.41
C ALA A 175 17.56 -2.36 10.20
N GLY A 176 16.73 -1.54 9.55
CA GLY A 176 15.65 -0.80 10.21
C GLY A 176 14.73 -0.11 9.23
N VAL A 177 13.52 0.19 9.70
CA VAL A 177 12.54 1.01 9.01
C VAL A 177 12.00 2.03 10.00
N ARG A 178 11.89 3.29 9.58
CA ARG A 178 11.23 4.36 10.34
C ARG A 178 10.40 5.23 9.41
N PHE A 179 9.50 5.98 9.97
CA PHE A 179 8.58 6.85 9.23
C PHE A 179 8.85 8.29 9.58
N ASP A 180 9.67 8.95 8.76
CA ASP A 180 10.08 10.34 8.96
C ASP A 180 8.87 11.27 8.84
N GLY A 181 8.67 12.13 9.83
CA GLY A 181 7.53 13.04 9.92
C GLY A 181 6.25 12.44 10.54
N ALA A 182 6.17 11.13 10.78
CA ALA A 182 4.97 10.50 11.36
C ALA A 182 4.64 11.01 12.77
N GLU A 183 5.64 11.43 13.54
CA GLU A 183 5.48 11.95 14.90
C GLU A 183 4.68 13.27 14.97
N VAL A 184 4.71 14.05 13.88
CA VAL A 184 3.98 15.33 13.77
C VAL A 184 2.79 15.27 12.82
N ALA A 185 2.79 14.30 11.90
CA ALA A 185 1.70 14.07 10.97
C ALA A 185 0.41 13.65 11.69
N ARG A 186 -0.72 14.03 11.11
CA ARG A 186 -2.03 13.60 11.58
C ARG A 186 -2.71 12.81 10.47
N PRO A 187 -3.43 11.73 10.82
CA PRO A 187 -4.30 11.10 9.83
C PRO A 187 -5.30 12.13 9.33
N THR A 188 -5.71 12.03 8.06
CA THR A 188 -6.81 12.85 7.56
C THR A 188 -8.07 12.54 8.36
N SER A 189 -8.96 13.51 8.55
CA SER A 189 -10.24 13.26 9.23
C SER A 189 -11.03 12.17 8.51
N ALA A 190 -10.98 12.15 7.18
CA ALA A 190 -11.65 11.14 6.37
C ALA A 190 -11.04 9.73 6.58
N ALA A 191 -9.71 9.61 6.69
CA ALA A 191 -9.06 8.32 6.97
C ALA A 191 -9.41 7.80 8.38
N LEU A 192 -9.36 8.67 9.38
CA LEU A 192 -9.70 8.29 10.75
C LEU A 192 -11.18 7.90 10.88
N SER A 193 -12.10 8.69 10.29
CA SER A 193 -13.52 8.37 10.25
C SER A 193 -13.80 7.10 9.46
N ALA A 194 -13.11 6.85 8.35
CA ALA A 194 -13.26 5.61 7.61
C ALA A 194 -12.92 4.40 8.47
N ILE A 195 -11.85 4.47 9.27
CA ILE A 195 -11.46 3.41 10.18
C ILE A 195 -12.43 3.31 11.36
N SER A 196 -12.87 4.42 11.96
CA SER A 196 -13.73 4.42 13.17
C SER A 196 -15.18 4.04 12.89
N ASP A 197 -15.75 4.48 11.77
CA ASP A 197 -17.19 4.47 11.54
C ASP A 197 -17.67 3.37 10.58
N SER A 198 -16.77 2.75 9.81
CA SER A 198 -17.12 1.62 8.94
C SER A 198 -17.55 0.40 9.77
N GLU A 199 -18.53 -0.35 9.30
CA GLU A 199 -18.96 -1.58 9.97
C GLU A 199 -17.85 -2.66 9.98
N ILE A 200 -17.06 -2.70 8.90
CA ILE A 200 -15.93 -3.65 8.74
C ILE A 200 -14.68 -2.87 8.36
N VAL A 201 -13.57 -3.19 8.99
CA VAL A 201 -12.23 -2.75 8.56
C VAL A 201 -11.45 -3.93 8.04
N VAL A 202 -10.88 -3.80 6.86
CA VAL A 202 -9.99 -4.80 6.27
C VAL A 202 -8.57 -4.25 6.21
N ILE A 203 -7.60 -4.98 6.73
CA ILE A 203 -6.19 -4.75 6.43
C ILE A 203 -5.87 -5.58 5.19
N ALA A 204 -5.62 -4.91 4.07
CA ALA A 204 -5.36 -5.55 2.79
C ALA A 204 -4.10 -6.43 2.81
N PRO A 205 -3.92 -7.37 1.84
CA PRO A 205 -2.70 -8.17 1.72
C PRO A 205 -1.53 -7.30 1.19
N SER A 206 -1.08 -6.40 2.04
CA SER A 206 -0.02 -5.41 1.83
C SER A 206 1.17 -5.71 2.73
N ASN A 207 2.34 -5.23 2.37
CA ASN A 207 3.53 -5.38 3.23
C ASN A 207 3.27 -4.74 4.61
N PRO A 208 3.32 -5.52 5.70
CA PRO A 208 3.00 -5.02 7.04
C PRO A 208 3.97 -3.94 7.53
N LEU A 209 5.21 -3.94 7.04
CA LEU A 209 6.30 -3.09 7.55
C LEU A 209 6.43 -1.76 6.81
N VAL A 210 6.07 -1.70 5.53
CA VAL A 210 6.27 -0.48 4.71
C VAL A 210 5.00 0.03 4.03
N SER A 211 3.92 -0.75 3.98
CA SER A 211 2.63 -0.29 3.42
C SER A 211 1.56 -0.08 4.50
N ILE A 212 1.55 -0.90 5.55
CA ILE A 212 0.55 -0.80 6.63
C ILE A 212 1.11 -0.05 7.85
N ALA A 213 2.36 -0.30 8.23
CA ALA A 213 2.96 0.34 9.40
C ALA A 213 3.05 1.88 9.28
N PRO A 214 3.27 2.52 8.10
CA PRO A 214 3.23 3.98 8.01
C PRO A 214 1.86 4.56 8.40
N ILE A 215 0.76 3.89 8.02
CA ILE A 215 -0.62 4.31 8.39
C ILE A 215 -0.81 4.17 9.91
N ARG A 216 -0.35 3.06 10.48
CA ARG A 216 -0.42 2.76 11.92
C ARG A 216 0.44 3.70 12.77
N ALA A 217 1.54 4.19 12.22
CA ALA A 217 2.42 5.13 12.92
C ALA A 217 1.79 6.51 13.16
N LEU A 218 0.70 6.83 12.47
CA LEU A 218 -0.03 8.08 12.68
C LEU A 218 -0.81 8.06 14.00
N ALA A 219 -0.76 9.18 14.72
CA ALA A 219 -1.36 9.30 16.03
C ALA A 219 -2.85 8.93 16.05
N GLY A 220 -3.24 8.00 16.90
CA GLY A 220 -4.62 7.57 17.11
C GLY A 220 -5.09 6.41 16.23
N VAL A 221 -4.41 6.07 15.14
CA VAL A 221 -4.83 5.00 14.22
C VAL A 221 -4.86 3.63 14.93
N ASP A 222 -3.76 3.24 15.58
CA ASP A 222 -3.71 1.96 16.30
C ASP A 222 -4.72 1.90 17.45
N ALA A 223 -4.94 3.02 18.14
CA ALA A 223 -5.95 3.08 19.21
C ALA A 223 -7.38 2.83 18.69
N VAL A 224 -7.72 3.40 17.53
CA VAL A 224 -9.03 3.18 16.89
C VAL A 224 -9.16 1.74 16.40
N LEU A 225 -8.12 1.18 15.76
CA LEU A 225 -8.12 -0.21 15.29
C LEU A 225 -8.28 -1.18 16.48
N SER A 226 -7.52 -0.99 17.56
CA SER A 226 -7.59 -1.82 18.77
C SER A 226 -8.96 -1.75 19.44
N ALA A 227 -9.54 -0.55 19.54
CA ALA A 227 -10.86 -0.36 20.16
C ALA A 227 -11.98 -1.09 19.41
N ARG A 228 -11.79 -1.37 18.14
CA ARG A 228 -12.77 -2.08 17.29
C ARG A 228 -12.24 -3.40 16.72
N ARG A 229 -11.24 -3.95 17.34
CA ARG A 229 -10.50 -5.15 16.93
C ARG A 229 -11.38 -6.27 16.38
N ASP A 230 -12.54 -6.52 16.98
CA ASP A 230 -13.45 -7.61 16.60
C ASP A 230 -14.04 -7.45 15.18
N SER A 231 -14.13 -6.24 14.67
CA SER A 231 -14.59 -5.93 13.31
C SER A 231 -13.44 -5.70 12.31
N VAL A 232 -12.20 -5.93 12.74
CA VAL A 232 -11.01 -5.81 11.88
C VAL A 232 -10.57 -7.19 11.41
N VAL A 233 -10.46 -7.37 10.11
CA VAL A 233 -9.98 -8.59 9.45
C VAL A 233 -8.72 -8.25 8.65
N ALA A 234 -7.62 -8.95 8.91
CA ALA A 234 -6.40 -8.83 8.13
C ALA A 234 -6.28 -9.97 7.13
N ILE A 235 -5.68 -9.70 5.97
CA ILE A 235 -5.34 -10.72 4.97
C ILE A 235 -3.81 -10.83 4.95
N SER A 236 -3.31 -12.05 5.10
CA SER A 236 -1.86 -12.27 5.05
C SER A 236 -1.28 -11.96 3.65
N PRO A 237 -0.21 -11.15 3.56
CA PRO A 237 0.55 -11.00 2.31
C PRO A 237 1.57 -12.13 2.10
N ILE A 238 1.80 -12.97 3.12
CA ILE A 238 2.72 -14.11 3.07
C ILE A 238 1.91 -15.36 2.78
N VAL A 239 2.33 -16.11 1.77
CA VAL A 239 1.72 -17.36 1.33
C VAL A 239 2.83 -18.40 1.11
N GLY A 240 2.77 -19.52 1.84
CA GLY A 240 3.80 -20.54 1.78
C GLY A 240 5.20 -20.08 2.22
N GLY A 241 5.26 -19.06 3.09
CA GLY A 241 6.51 -18.48 3.57
C GLY A 241 7.09 -17.38 2.69
N GLU A 242 6.46 -17.06 1.56
CA GLU A 242 6.97 -16.07 0.59
C GLU A 242 5.97 -14.93 0.35
N ALA A 243 6.49 -13.76 0.02
CA ALA A 243 5.68 -12.67 -0.50
C ALA A 243 5.40 -12.87 -2.00
N LEU A 244 4.15 -12.69 -2.42
CA LEU A 244 3.79 -12.83 -3.84
C LEU A 244 4.39 -11.74 -4.73
N LYS A 245 4.64 -10.57 -4.16
CA LYS A 245 5.34 -9.43 -4.80
C LYS A 245 6.06 -8.61 -3.74
N GLY A 246 7.25 -8.11 -4.13
CA GLY A 246 8.06 -7.28 -3.25
C GLY A 246 8.76 -8.07 -2.14
N PRO A 247 9.52 -7.41 -1.27
CA PRO A 247 10.44 -8.03 -0.33
C PRO A 247 9.84 -8.26 1.07
N ALA A 248 8.53 -8.48 1.22
CA ALA A 248 7.90 -8.51 2.55
C ALA A 248 8.42 -9.65 3.42
N ASP A 249 8.61 -10.84 2.84
CA ASP A 249 9.20 -12.01 3.49
C ASP A 249 10.61 -11.72 3.99
N ARG A 250 11.48 -11.28 3.10
CA ARG A 250 12.86 -10.95 3.44
C ARG A 250 12.96 -9.82 4.47
N MET A 251 12.17 -8.76 4.31
CA MET A 251 12.15 -7.65 5.28
C MET A 251 11.67 -8.10 6.67
N LEU A 252 10.71 -9.03 6.73
CA LEU A 252 10.30 -9.62 8.00
C LEU A 252 11.49 -10.30 8.68
N GLU A 253 12.20 -11.20 7.99
CA GLU A 253 13.38 -11.89 8.53
C GLU A 253 14.49 -10.93 8.93
N GLU A 254 14.83 -9.99 8.06
CA GLU A 254 15.91 -9.02 8.27
C GLU A 254 15.67 -8.12 9.49
N LEU A 255 14.40 -7.86 9.81
CA LEU A 255 13.95 -7.06 10.96
C LEU A 255 13.55 -7.92 12.18
N GLY A 256 13.86 -9.21 12.15
CA GLY A 256 13.71 -10.13 13.30
C GLY A 256 12.30 -10.66 13.48
N HIS A 257 11.44 -10.57 12.47
CA HIS A 257 10.12 -11.19 12.45
C HIS A 257 10.17 -12.53 11.70
N GLU A 258 9.23 -13.41 11.99
CA GLU A 258 9.05 -14.66 11.25
C GLU A 258 8.38 -14.38 9.89
N ALA A 259 9.01 -14.81 8.79
CA ALA A 259 8.42 -14.69 7.44
C ALA A 259 7.35 -15.76 7.22
N SER A 260 6.25 -15.64 7.93
CA SER A 260 5.12 -16.57 7.88
C SER A 260 3.82 -15.87 8.23
N VAL A 261 2.69 -16.58 8.04
CA VAL A 261 1.37 -16.12 8.52
C VAL A 261 1.35 -15.92 10.04
N VAL A 262 2.21 -16.62 10.79
CA VAL A 262 2.32 -16.47 12.25
C VAL A 262 3.04 -15.17 12.60
N GLY A 263 4.10 -14.81 11.88
CA GLY A 263 4.75 -13.50 12.04
C GLY A 263 3.80 -12.35 11.73
N VAL A 264 2.99 -12.46 10.68
CA VAL A 264 1.94 -11.48 10.35
C VAL A 264 0.89 -11.41 11.47
N ALA A 265 0.45 -12.56 12.01
CA ALA A 265 -0.49 -12.60 13.12
C ALA A 265 0.03 -11.84 14.34
N ARG A 266 1.29 -12.06 14.73
CA ARG A 266 1.91 -11.33 15.87
C ARG A 266 1.94 -9.82 15.67
N LEU A 267 2.12 -9.35 14.43
CA LEU A 267 2.11 -7.92 14.10
C LEU A 267 0.72 -7.29 14.18
N TYR A 268 -0.34 -8.09 14.00
CA TYR A 268 -1.72 -7.59 13.90
C TYR A 268 -2.63 -7.99 15.05
N ALA A 269 -2.21 -8.89 15.94
CA ALA A 269 -3.06 -9.45 16.99
C ALA A 269 -3.71 -8.40 17.91
N GLU A 270 -3.06 -7.26 18.14
CA GLU A 270 -3.61 -6.18 18.98
C GLU A 270 -4.67 -5.33 18.26
N ILE A 271 -4.67 -5.33 16.92
CA ILE A 271 -5.51 -4.44 16.11
C ILE A 271 -6.53 -5.16 15.24
N ALA A 272 -6.40 -6.47 15.04
CA ALA A 272 -7.29 -7.28 14.22
C ALA A 272 -7.61 -8.61 14.91
N ALA A 273 -8.89 -9.00 14.92
CA ALA A 273 -9.31 -10.25 15.55
C ALA A 273 -9.17 -11.46 14.63
N THR A 274 -9.14 -11.26 13.32
CA THR A 274 -9.16 -12.36 12.35
C THR A 274 -8.04 -12.18 11.32
N LEU A 275 -7.33 -13.28 11.02
CA LEU A 275 -6.38 -13.36 9.91
C LEU A 275 -6.89 -14.32 8.86
N VAL A 276 -6.96 -13.87 7.63
CA VAL A 276 -7.23 -14.69 6.45
C VAL A 276 -5.90 -15.21 5.93
N ILE A 277 -5.79 -16.53 5.76
CA ILE A 277 -4.60 -17.22 5.27
C ILE A 277 -4.94 -18.11 4.08
N ASP A 278 -3.94 -18.39 3.24
CA ASP A 278 -4.09 -19.30 2.11
C ASP A 278 -4.15 -20.78 2.60
N PRO A 279 -4.87 -21.68 1.90
CA PRO A 279 -4.90 -23.11 2.24
C PRO A 279 -3.53 -23.79 2.33
N ILE A 280 -2.51 -23.29 1.63
CA ILE A 280 -1.14 -23.82 1.73
C ILE A 280 -0.57 -23.67 3.13
N ASP A 281 -1.02 -22.65 3.87
CA ASP A 281 -0.57 -22.32 5.23
C ASP A 281 -1.46 -22.91 6.33
N VAL A 282 -2.42 -23.79 5.99
CA VAL A 282 -3.39 -24.38 6.95
C VAL A 282 -2.73 -25.00 8.16
N HIS A 283 -1.53 -25.55 8.02
CA HIS A 283 -0.78 -26.19 9.10
C HIS A 283 -0.34 -25.18 10.19
N PHE A 284 -0.31 -23.88 9.88
CA PHE A 284 -0.04 -22.82 10.85
C PHE A 284 -1.29 -22.31 11.60
N ALA A 285 -2.51 -22.77 11.27
CA ALA A 285 -3.75 -22.22 11.83
C ALA A 285 -3.72 -22.17 13.37
N ARG A 286 -3.31 -23.27 14.04
CA ARG A 286 -3.19 -23.32 15.52
C ARG A 286 -2.16 -22.33 16.07
N ALA A 287 -1.08 -22.06 15.35
CA ALA A 287 -0.06 -21.11 15.78
C ALA A 287 -0.55 -19.67 15.63
N VAL A 288 -1.34 -19.37 14.60
CA VAL A 288 -2.02 -18.08 14.42
C VAL A 288 -3.06 -17.88 15.54
N GLU A 289 -3.84 -18.91 15.89
CA GLU A 289 -4.78 -18.86 17.02
C GLU A 289 -4.06 -18.63 18.36
N ALA A 290 -2.93 -19.30 18.56
CA ALA A 290 -2.08 -19.08 19.73
C ALA A 290 -1.46 -17.68 19.78
N ALA A 291 -1.28 -17.02 18.64
CA ALA A 291 -0.88 -15.61 18.55
C ALA A 291 -2.05 -14.64 18.84
N GLY A 292 -3.27 -15.14 19.06
CA GLY A 292 -4.42 -14.36 19.48
C GLY A 292 -5.38 -13.93 18.37
N MET A 293 -5.32 -14.51 17.17
CA MET A 293 -6.22 -14.19 16.06
C MET A 293 -7.06 -15.41 15.65
N ARG A 294 -8.32 -15.19 15.30
CA ARG A 294 -9.14 -16.20 14.61
C ARG A 294 -8.59 -16.42 13.21
N VAL A 295 -8.77 -17.62 12.67
CA VAL A 295 -8.26 -17.98 11.33
C VAL A 295 -9.42 -18.21 10.37
N VAL A 296 -9.32 -17.63 9.18
CA VAL A 296 -10.15 -17.96 8.01
C VAL A 296 -9.23 -18.49 6.93
N ILE A 297 -9.54 -19.67 6.40
CA ILE A 297 -8.76 -20.34 5.37
C ILE A 297 -9.50 -20.24 4.04
N THR A 298 -8.92 -19.52 3.09
CA THR A 298 -9.47 -19.38 1.73
C THR A 298 -8.34 -19.07 0.75
N PRO A 299 -8.44 -19.46 -0.53
CA PRO A 299 -7.44 -19.07 -1.53
C PRO A 299 -7.24 -17.55 -1.53
N SER A 300 -6.00 -17.11 -1.25
CA SER A 300 -5.67 -15.68 -1.14
C SER A 300 -4.79 -15.16 -2.28
N VAL A 301 -4.23 -16.07 -3.10
CA VAL A 301 -3.52 -15.72 -4.33
C VAL A 301 -4.52 -15.37 -5.43
N MET A 302 -4.79 -14.08 -5.59
CA MET A 302 -5.79 -13.55 -6.55
C MET A 302 -5.34 -13.71 -8.01
N SER A 303 -5.18 -14.96 -8.45
CA SER A 303 -4.75 -15.32 -9.81
C SER A 303 -5.86 -15.14 -10.86
N THR A 304 -7.11 -15.23 -10.44
CA THR A 304 -8.30 -14.99 -11.26
C THR A 304 -9.27 -14.05 -10.55
N PRO A 305 -10.18 -13.37 -11.30
CA PRO A 305 -11.23 -12.56 -10.69
C PRO A 305 -12.10 -13.33 -9.70
N ASP A 306 -12.45 -14.57 -9.98
CA ASP A 306 -13.33 -15.40 -9.14
C ASP A 306 -12.68 -15.72 -7.79
N ILE A 307 -11.39 -16.06 -7.77
CA ILE A 307 -10.64 -16.31 -6.55
C ILE A 307 -10.57 -15.01 -5.71
N GLY A 308 -10.30 -13.88 -6.36
CA GLY A 308 -10.28 -12.60 -5.66
C GLY A 308 -11.64 -12.24 -5.05
N GLN A 309 -12.74 -12.46 -5.79
CA GLN A 309 -14.09 -12.23 -5.28
C GLN A 309 -14.46 -13.16 -4.14
N GLU A 310 -14.05 -14.43 -4.20
CA GLU A 310 -14.27 -15.37 -3.09
C GLU A 310 -13.48 -14.96 -1.85
N LEU A 311 -12.21 -14.57 -2.00
CA LEU A 311 -11.42 -13.99 -0.92
C LEU A 311 -12.15 -12.81 -0.28
N ALA A 312 -12.69 -11.89 -1.08
CA ALA A 312 -13.43 -10.73 -0.58
C ALA A 312 -14.71 -11.14 0.18
N ARG A 313 -15.48 -12.12 -0.33
CA ARG A 313 -16.69 -12.63 0.37
C ARG A 313 -16.34 -13.23 1.73
N GLN A 314 -15.32 -14.10 1.77
CA GLN A 314 -14.88 -14.76 3.01
C GLN A 314 -14.34 -13.74 4.01
N THR A 315 -13.59 -12.75 3.54
CA THR A 315 -13.07 -11.64 4.38
C THR A 315 -14.21 -10.84 5.01
N LEU A 316 -15.23 -10.47 4.24
CA LEU A 316 -16.40 -9.75 4.77
C LEU A 316 -17.25 -10.60 5.73
N ALA A 317 -17.37 -11.90 5.49
CA ALA A 317 -18.08 -12.82 6.38
C ALA A 317 -17.37 -13.03 7.72
N ALA A 318 -16.05 -12.94 7.73
CA ALA A 318 -15.19 -13.15 8.90
C ALA A 318 -15.27 -12.03 9.95
N ALA A 319 -15.77 -10.86 9.60
CA ALA A 319 -15.93 -9.69 10.49
C ALA A 319 -17.27 -9.70 11.27
N ARG A 320 -18.06 -10.78 11.19
CA ARG A 320 -19.39 -10.90 11.81
C ARG A 320 -19.39 -11.80 13.02
#